data_927f94994a1e5e5d381097639575c7a7
#
_entry.id   927f94994a1e5e5d381097639575c7a7
#
_cell.length_a   1.000
_cell.length_b   1.000
_cell.length_c   1.000
_cell.angle_alpha   90.00
_cell.angle_beta   90.00
_cell.angle_gamma   90.00
#
_symmetry.space_group_name_H-M   'P 1'
#
loop_
_entity.id
_entity.type
_entity.pdbx_description
1 polymer ?
#
loop_
_entity_poly.entity_id
_entity_poly.type
_entity_poly.pdbx_seq_one_letter_code
_entity_poly.pdbx_strand_id
1 'polypeptide(L)'
;MNRDEKLVRGDADADVQLAPGVEIRFFCSGSTGANGLTVCSATMAPGTVIPYHTHPTGEGISVLKGTVSVFVEGRRYELHSLDAIYVPTGIAHSVKNESGSTATLHTSFPTGSPDREFLEDNFAVENRSATDATVPEYLVRGATATRRSLKPEIVCWDFFCEQTGAVGIQGGNTAIPPAATLPCPALATDSCIAVSSGNAVVTIQDQQYELTAFDALFVPSGASYQVHNPRDSALDVIRVSACE
;
A
#
# COMPACT_ATOMS: atom_id res chain seq x y z
N MET A 1 2.02 26.90 0.54
CA MET A 1 1.36 26.63 -0.76
C MET A 1 0.25 25.62 -0.49
N ASN A 2 -0.98 25.92 -0.87
CA ASN A 2 -2.00 24.89 -0.91
C ASN A 2 -1.53 23.85 -1.93
N ARG A 3 -1.44 22.61 -1.51
CA ARG A 3 -1.19 21.48 -2.39
C ARG A 3 -2.56 20.91 -2.77
N ASP A 4 -2.76 20.66 -4.05
CA ASP A 4 -4.01 20.12 -4.55
C ASP A 4 -3.99 18.59 -4.47
N GLU A 5 -5.15 18.00 -4.27
CA GLU A 5 -5.37 16.57 -4.42
C GLU A 5 -5.07 16.10 -5.84
N LYS A 6 -4.60 14.87 -5.98
CA LYS A 6 -4.22 14.30 -7.28
C LYS A 6 -4.77 12.89 -7.45
N LEU A 7 -5.63 12.73 -8.47
CA LEU A 7 -6.12 11.44 -8.92
C LEU A 7 -5.11 10.79 -9.89
N VAL A 8 -4.76 9.54 -9.62
CA VAL A 8 -3.95 8.69 -10.51
C VAL A 8 -4.77 7.49 -10.92
N ARG A 9 -4.89 7.26 -12.22
CA ARG A 9 -5.64 6.14 -12.78
C ARG A 9 -4.86 4.84 -12.73
N GLY A 10 -5.55 3.73 -12.43
CA GLY A 10 -4.95 2.41 -12.34
C GLY A 10 -4.42 1.88 -13.69
N ASP A 11 -4.95 2.37 -14.80
CA ASP A 11 -4.57 2.04 -16.19
C ASP A 11 -3.64 3.09 -16.84
N ALA A 12 -3.23 4.14 -16.11
CA ALA A 12 -2.26 5.10 -16.62
C ALA A 12 -0.90 4.43 -16.90
N ASP A 13 -0.10 5.04 -17.75
CA ASP A 13 1.26 4.58 -18.02
C ASP A 13 2.12 4.54 -16.74
N ALA A 14 3.06 3.61 -16.69
CA ALA A 14 4.02 3.53 -15.60
C ALA A 14 4.98 4.73 -15.62
N ASP A 15 5.33 5.23 -14.44
CA ASP A 15 6.32 6.31 -14.31
C ASP A 15 7.75 5.80 -14.49
N VAL A 16 7.99 4.54 -14.05
CA VAL A 16 9.34 3.93 -14.07
C VAL A 16 9.22 2.44 -14.40
N GLN A 17 10.08 1.96 -15.28
CA GLN A 17 10.37 0.53 -15.42
C GLN A 17 11.55 0.17 -14.52
N LEU A 18 11.27 -0.44 -13.36
CA LEU A 18 12.27 -0.76 -12.35
C LEU A 18 13.18 -1.91 -12.77
N ALA A 19 12.60 -2.90 -13.44
CA ALA A 19 13.30 -4.07 -14.01
C ALA A 19 12.47 -4.60 -15.19
N PRO A 20 13.00 -5.48 -16.05
CA PRO A 20 12.20 -6.11 -17.11
C PRO A 20 10.92 -6.74 -16.54
N GLY A 21 9.76 -6.25 -16.98
CA GLY A 21 8.44 -6.70 -16.52
C GLY A 21 8.02 -6.26 -15.11
N VAL A 22 8.73 -5.28 -14.53
CA VAL A 22 8.37 -4.64 -13.26
C VAL A 22 8.18 -3.13 -13.48
N GLU A 23 6.94 -2.69 -13.39
CA GLU A 23 6.52 -1.31 -13.66
C GLU A 23 6.03 -0.63 -12.38
N ILE A 24 6.53 0.58 -12.12
CA ILE A 24 6.16 1.41 -10.96
C ILE A 24 5.30 2.57 -11.43
N ARG A 25 4.20 2.83 -10.72
CA ARG A 25 3.37 4.03 -10.87
C ARG A 25 3.23 4.72 -9.53
N PHE A 26 3.62 5.98 -9.44
CA PHE A 26 3.51 6.77 -8.22
C PHE A 26 2.09 7.33 -8.06
N PHE A 27 1.46 6.99 -6.97
CA PHE A 27 0.20 7.59 -6.54
C PHE A 27 0.46 8.94 -5.87
N CYS A 28 1.49 9.02 -5.03
CA CYS A 28 2.03 10.27 -4.51
C CYS A 28 3.51 10.09 -4.15
N SER A 29 4.27 11.19 -4.21
CA SER A 29 5.68 11.27 -3.84
C SER A 29 6.08 12.73 -3.67
N GLY A 30 7.31 13.01 -3.27
CA GLY A 30 7.85 14.37 -3.23
C GLY A 30 7.78 15.09 -4.58
N SER A 31 7.95 14.36 -5.70
CA SER A 31 7.82 14.94 -7.05
C SER A 31 6.37 15.33 -7.41
N THR A 32 5.38 14.76 -6.75
CA THR A 32 3.96 15.11 -6.92
C THR A 32 3.43 16.05 -5.84
N GLY A 33 4.30 16.52 -4.94
CA GLY A 33 3.98 17.48 -3.88
C GLY A 33 3.68 16.85 -2.52
N ALA A 34 3.76 15.53 -2.37
CA ALA A 34 3.60 14.89 -1.07
C ALA A 34 4.80 15.19 -0.16
N ASN A 35 4.53 15.38 1.13
CA ASN A 35 5.55 15.63 2.14
C ASN A 35 5.61 14.45 3.12
N GLY A 36 6.78 13.79 3.20
CA GLY A 36 6.99 12.66 4.11
C GLY A 36 6.23 11.38 3.74
N LEU A 37 5.70 11.28 2.50
CA LEU A 37 4.96 10.10 2.05
C LEU A 37 5.25 9.81 0.57
N THR A 38 5.58 8.57 0.27
CA THR A 38 5.51 8.01 -1.07
C THR A 38 4.60 6.79 -1.05
N VAL A 39 3.65 6.75 -1.98
CA VAL A 39 2.82 5.57 -2.23
C VAL A 39 2.85 5.29 -3.72
N CYS A 40 3.07 4.04 -4.09
CA CYS A 40 3.08 3.63 -5.49
C CYS A 40 2.50 2.22 -5.67
N SER A 41 2.13 1.89 -6.90
CA SER A 41 1.91 0.50 -7.30
C SER A 41 3.15 -0.04 -7.99
N ALA A 42 3.41 -1.35 -7.78
CA ALA A 42 4.37 -2.12 -8.55
C ALA A 42 3.63 -3.24 -9.28
N THR A 43 3.58 -3.17 -10.61
CA THR A 43 3.00 -4.22 -11.45
C THR A 43 4.10 -5.16 -11.90
N MET A 44 3.95 -6.45 -11.61
CA MET A 44 4.94 -7.48 -11.84
C MET A 44 4.40 -8.56 -12.79
N ALA A 45 5.01 -8.70 -13.96
CA ALA A 45 4.72 -9.80 -14.87
C ALA A 45 5.10 -11.16 -14.26
N PRO A 46 4.54 -12.30 -14.74
CA PRO A 46 4.94 -13.62 -14.28
C PRO A 46 6.45 -13.85 -14.39
N GLY A 47 7.06 -14.45 -13.37
CA GLY A 47 8.48 -14.79 -13.32
C GLY A 47 9.42 -13.62 -13.04
N THR A 48 8.92 -12.41 -12.79
CA THR A 48 9.74 -11.23 -12.54
C THR A 48 10.16 -11.12 -11.08
N VAL A 49 11.25 -10.38 -10.86
CA VAL A 49 11.89 -10.21 -9.55
C VAL A 49 12.27 -8.75 -9.35
N ILE A 50 11.95 -8.21 -8.18
CA ILE A 50 12.65 -7.06 -7.61
C ILE A 50 13.78 -7.65 -6.77
N PRO A 51 15.07 -7.49 -7.17
CA PRO A 51 16.19 -8.10 -6.47
C PRO A 51 16.29 -7.66 -5.01
N TYR A 52 17.11 -8.36 -4.21
CA TYR A 52 17.37 -7.94 -2.83
C TYR A 52 17.89 -6.50 -2.80
N HIS A 53 17.28 -5.72 -1.92
CA HIS A 53 17.63 -4.32 -1.70
C HIS A 53 17.29 -3.91 -0.28
N THR A 54 17.80 -2.77 0.12
CA THR A 54 17.47 -2.10 1.38
C THR A 54 16.95 -0.70 1.12
N HIS A 55 16.24 -0.15 2.09
CA HIS A 55 15.84 1.25 2.12
C HIS A 55 16.33 1.93 3.41
N PRO A 56 16.66 3.24 3.36
CA PRO A 56 16.98 4.02 4.57
C PRO A 56 15.75 4.32 5.43
N THR A 57 14.58 3.85 5.01
CA THR A 57 13.30 3.93 5.74
C THR A 57 12.62 2.57 5.73
N GLY A 58 11.61 2.37 6.58
CA GLY A 58 10.76 1.18 6.46
C GLY A 58 9.88 1.21 5.21
N GLU A 59 9.44 0.03 4.77
CA GLU A 59 8.53 -0.16 3.64
C GLU A 59 7.29 -0.96 4.07
N GLY A 60 6.11 -0.43 3.77
CA GLY A 60 4.86 -1.17 3.80
C GLY A 60 4.55 -1.75 2.42
N ILE A 61 4.43 -3.06 2.32
CA ILE A 61 4.08 -3.79 1.08
C ILE A 61 2.74 -4.47 1.29
N SER A 62 1.76 -4.19 0.44
CA SER A 62 0.48 -4.90 0.40
C SER A 62 0.16 -5.36 -1.03
N VAL A 63 -0.68 -6.39 -1.16
CA VAL A 63 -1.05 -6.94 -2.47
C VAL A 63 -2.42 -6.44 -2.88
N LEU A 64 -2.49 -5.70 -3.99
CA LEU A 64 -3.75 -5.27 -4.61
C LEU A 64 -4.37 -6.42 -5.41
N LYS A 65 -3.55 -7.15 -6.18
CA LYS A 65 -4.01 -8.21 -7.07
C LYS A 65 -2.95 -9.29 -7.24
N GLY A 66 -3.39 -10.54 -7.29
CA GLY A 66 -2.52 -11.70 -7.57
C GLY A 66 -1.83 -12.25 -6.33
N THR A 67 -0.69 -12.88 -6.55
CA THR A 67 0.12 -13.52 -5.51
C THR A 67 1.58 -13.22 -5.76
N VAL A 68 2.32 -12.90 -4.72
CA VAL A 68 3.77 -12.71 -4.75
C VAL A 68 4.44 -13.41 -3.59
N SER A 69 5.74 -13.69 -3.74
CA SER A 69 6.61 -14.11 -2.64
C SER A 69 7.49 -12.94 -2.22
N VAL A 70 7.40 -12.52 -0.97
CA VAL A 70 8.31 -11.55 -0.37
C VAL A 70 9.36 -12.32 0.43
N PHE A 71 10.62 -12.00 0.20
CA PHE A 71 11.76 -12.58 0.90
C PHE A 71 12.40 -11.50 1.77
N VAL A 72 12.54 -11.79 3.06
CA VAL A 72 13.20 -10.90 4.01
C VAL A 72 14.37 -11.67 4.61
N GLU A 73 15.60 -11.34 4.20
CA GLU A 73 16.83 -12.07 4.62
C GLU A 73 16.68 -13.61 4.51
N GLY A 74 16.09 -14.08 3.40
CA GLY A 74 15.84 -15.51 3.13
C GLY A 74 14.51 -16.04 3.65
N ARG A 75 13.87 -15.42 4.61
CA ARG A 75 12.53 -15.80 5.09
C ARG A 75 11.49 -15.48 4.01
N ARG A 76 10.90 -16.51 3.42
CA ARG A 76 9.94 -16.41 2.32
C ARG A 76 8.50 -16.42 2.85
N TYR A 77 7.76 -15.39 2.49
CA TYR A 77 6.34 -15.19 2.76
C TYR A 77 5.57 -15.11 1.44
N GLU A 78 4.63 -16.05 1.22
CA GLU A 78 3.70 -15.92 0.10
C GLU A 78 2.55 -14.99 0.51
N LEU A 79 2.29 -13.93 -0.27
CA LEU A 79 1.26 -12.93 -0.04
C LEU A 79 0.19 -12.99 -1.12
N HIS A 80 -1.07 -12.93 -0.71
CA HIS A 80 -2.26 -12.84 -1.56
C HIS A 80 -2.91 -11.47 -1.44
N SER A 81 -3.92 -11.20 -2.28
CA SER A 81 -4.66 -9.93 -2.23
C SER A 81 -5.13 -9.60 -0.80
N LEU A 82 -4.88 -8.35 -0.38
CA LEU A 82 -5.13 -7.81 0.95
C LEU A 82 -4.24 -8.37 2.09
N ASP A 83 -3.25 -9.24 1.78
CA ASP A 83 -2.14 -9.47 2.70
C ASP A 83 -1.16 -8.30 2.64
N ALA A 84 -0.44 -8.06 3.73
CA ALA A 84 0.58 -7.04 3.81
C ALA A 84 1.76 -7.46 4.67
N ILE A 85 2.93 -6.92 4.38
CA ILE A 85 4.12 -7.07 5.21
C ILE A 85 4.78 -5.70 5.39
N TYR A 86 5.21 -5.40 6.60
CA TYR A 86 6.07 -4.25 6.89
C TYR A 86 7.50 -4.72 7.06
N VAL A 87 8.41 -4.12 6.31
CA VAL A 87 9.86 -4.37 6.39
C VAL A 87 10.52 -3.14 7.00
N PRO A 88 11.17 -3.26 8.17
CA PRO A 88 11.84 -2.14 8.81
C PRO A 88 13.04 -1.62 8.03
N THR A 89 13.49 -0.42 8.40
CA THR A 89 14.67 0.25 7.86
C THR A 89 15.90 -0.66 7.81
N GLY A 90 16.57 -0.68 6.66
CA GLY A 90 17.85 -1.37 6.45
C GLY A 90 17.75 -2.89 6.34
N ILE A 91 16.56 -3.49 6.46
CA ILE A 91 16.40 -4.94 6.34
C ILE A 91 16.32 -5.33 4.85
N ALA A 92 17.20 -6.26 4.46
CA ALA A 92 17.30 -6.73 3.08
C ALA A 92 16.07 -7.53 2.67
N HIS A 93 15.44 -7.14 1.56
CA HIS A 93 14.26 -7.83 1.06
C HIS A 93 14.19 -7.85 -0.48
N SER A 94 13.41 -8.79 -0.99
CA SER A 94 13.17 -9.03 -2.42
C SER A 94 11.73 -9.42 -2.63
N VAL A 95 11.17 -9.11 -3.80
CA VAL A 95 9.83 -9.55 -4.17
C VAL A 95 9.90 -10.32 -5.49
N LYS A 96 9.22 -11.47 -5.53
CA LYS A 96 9.13 -12.30 -6.74
C LYS A 96 7.69 -12.59 -7.08
N ASN A 97 7.35 -12.45 -8.34
CA ASN A 97 6.11 -13.00 -8.87
C ASN A 97 6.38 -14.42 -9.40
N GLU A 98 6.23 -15.42 -8.52
CA GLU A 98 6.39 -16.84 -8.88
C GLU A 98 5.09 -17.45 -9.45
N SER A 99 4.02 -16.64 -9.56
CA SER A 99 2.73 -17.09 -10.10
C SER A 99 2.69 -17.03 -11.63
N GLY A 100 1.68 -17.68 -12.22
CA GLY A 100 1.44 -17.64 -13.66
C GLY A 100 0.67 -16.41 -14.16
N SER A 101 0.40 -15.42 -13.31
CA SER A 101 -0.40 -14.24 -13.61
C SER A 101 0.27 -12.96 -13.15
N THR A 102 -0.06 -11.82 -13.77
CA THR A 102 0.40 -10.51 -13.31
C THR A 102 -0.08 -10.24 -11.90
N ALA A 103 0.83 -9.76 -11.04
CA ALA A 103 0.54 -9.29 -9.71
C ALA A 103 0.73 -7.77 -9.61
N THR A 104 -0.05 -7.12 -8.75
CA THR A 104 0.06 -5.69 -8.47
C THR A 104 0.17 -5.48 -6.97
N LEU A 105 1.26 -4.84 -6.58
CA LEU A 105 1.53 -4.43 -5.20
C LEU A 105 1.12 -2.98 -5.00
N HIS A 106 0.90 -2.64 -3.75
CA HIS A 106 0.80 -1.28 -3.25
C HIS A 106 1.90 -1.11 -2.19
N THR A 107 2.85 -0.24 -2.45
CA THR A 107 3.99 0.00 -1.57
C THR A 107 3.97 1.41 -1.03
N SER A 108 4.47 1.61 0.18
CA SER A 108 4.42 2.89 0.88
C SER A 108 5.63 3.10 1.76
N PHE A 109 6.12 4.36 1.76
CA PHE A 109 7.33 4.76 2.46
C PHE A 109 7.10 6.07 3.23
N PRO A 110 7.67 6.21 4.46
CA PRO A 110 7.61 7.45 5.25
C PRO A 110 8.63 8.49 4.75
N THR A 111 8.67 8.73 3.45
CA THR A 111 9.56 9.71 2.80
C THR A 111 8.98 10.16 1.47
N GLY A 112 9.29 11.36 1.05
CA GLY A 112 8.92 11.86 -0.29
C GLY A 112 9.78 11.32 -1.43
N SER A 113 10.92 10.69 -1.12
CA SER A 113 11.85 10.12 -2.11
C SER A 113 12.47 8.86 -1.51
N PRO A 114 11.89 7.68 -1.76
CA PRO A 114 12.45 6.43 -1.27
C PRO A 114 13.69 6.04 -2.09
N ASP A 115 14.86 6.12 -1.46
CA ASP A 115 16.10 5.58 -2.01
C ASP A 115 16.16 4.07 -1.79
N ARG A 116 16.95 3.38 -2.62
CA ARG A 116 17.23 1.95 -2.45
C ARG A 116 18.65 1.63 -2.84
N GLU A 117 19.20 0.62 -2.15
CA GLU A 117 20.49 0.02 -2.46
C GLU A 117 20.27 -1.46 -2.81
N PHE A 118 20.62 -1.85 -4.04
CA PHE A 118 20.55 -3.25 -4.46
C PHE A 118 21.75 -4.03 -3.90
N LEU A 119 21.49 -5.26 -3.49
CA LEU A 119 22.46 -6.15 -2.87
C LEU A 119 22.73 -7.36 -3.77
N GLU A 120 23.97 -7.85 -3.73
CA GLU A 120 24.37 -9.11 -4.37
C GLU A 120 24.26 -10.32 -3.42
N ASP A 121 23.73 -10.13 -2.23
CA ASP A 121 23.63 -11.16 -1.19
C ASP A 121 22.70 -12.30 -1.58
N ASN A 122 23.11 -13.52 -1.24
CA ASN A 122 22.31 -14.72 -1.35
C ASN A 122 21.97 -15.23 0.04
N PHE A 123 20.69 -15.17 0.38
CA PHE A 123 20.15 -15.69 1.64
C PHE A 123 19.61 -17.10 1.44
N ALA A 124 19.86 -18.00 2.40
CA ALA A 124 19.24 -19.32 2.41
C ALA A 124 17.73 -19.19 2.59
N VAL A 125 16.95 -19.84 1.71
CA VAL A 125 15.50 -19.70 1.71
C VAL A 125 14.87 -20.55 2.81
N GLU A 126 14.04 -19.90 3.63
CA GLU A 126 13.21 -20.53 4.64
C GLU A 126 11.73 -20.09 4.44
N ASN A 127 10.84 -21.06 4.17
CA ASN A 127 9.41 -20.76 4.01
C ASN A 127 8.74 -20.51 5.36
N ARG A 128 7.98 -19.41 5.46
CA ARG A 128 7.23 -19.04 6.66
C ARG A 128 5.78 -18.69 6.33
N SER A 129 4.86 -19.02 7.24
CA SER A 129 3.44 -18.66 7.12
C SER A 129 3.05 -17.43 7.93
N ALA A 130 3.82 -17.13 8.98
CA ALA A 130 3.61 -16.00 9.88
C ALA A 130 4.96 -15.48 10.40
N THR A 131 4.95 -14.25 10.90
CA THR A 131 6.08 -13.69 11.65
C THR A 131 5.96 -14.03 13.14
N ASP A 132 7.07 -13.96 13.84
CA ASP A 132 7.14 -14.09 15.30
C ASP A 132 8.02 -12.96 15.89
N ALA A 133 8.13 -12.92 17.22
CA ALA A 133 8.87 -11.86 17.90
C ALA A 133 10.41 -11.91 17.67
N THR A 134 10.91 -12.92 16.97
CA THR A 134 12.35 -13.05 16.68
C THR A 134 12.78 -12.46 15.35
N VAL A 135 11.81 -12.05 14.51
CA VAL A 135 12.05 -11.44 13.19
C VAL A 135 11.63 -9.97 13.20
N PRO A 136 12.33 -9.11 12.45
CA PRO A 136 12.05 -7.67 12.46
C PRO A 136 10.83 -7.26 11.62
N GLU A 137 10.48 -8.03 10.59
CA GLU A 137 9.32 -7.76 9.74
C GLU A 137 8.00 -8.19 10.38
N TYR A 138 6.90 -7.57 9.95
CA TYR A 138 5.56 -7.88 10.45
C TYR A 138 4.59 -8.21 9.32
N LEU A 139 4.03 -9.42 9.33
CA LEU A 139 3.09 -9.92 8.33
C LEU A 139 1.64 -9.84 8.84
N VAL A 140 0.77 -9.28 8.02
CA VAL A 140 -0.69 -9.28 8.24
C VAL A 140 -1.36 -10.11 7.15
N ARG A 141 -2.12 -11.11 7.56
CA ARG A 141 -2.99 -11.90 6.68
C ARG A 141 -4.36 -11.23 6.58
N GLY A 142 -4.73 -10.76 5.41
CA GLY A 142 -6.00 -10.09 5.19
C GLY A 142 -7.21 -10.92 5.63
N ALA A 143 -7.17 -12.23 5.43
CA ALA A 143 -8.27 -13.14 5.81
C ALA A 143 -8.47 -13.26 7.33
N THR A 144 -7.42 -13.15 8.14
CA THR A 144 -7.44 -13.37 9.60
C THR A 144 -7.08 -12.14 10.42
N ALA A 145 -6.83 -11.00 9.78
CA ALA A 145 -6.53 -9.75 10.44
C ALA A 145 -7.63 -9.34 11.43
N THR A 146 -7.25 -8.78 12.55
CA THR A 146 -8.21 -8.27 13.53
C THR A 146 -9.01 -7.13 12.94
N ARG A 147 -10.32 -7.29 12.90
CA ARG A 147 -11.26 -6.28 12.37
C ARG A 147 -11.63 -5.28 13.45
N ARG A 148 -11.68 -4.00 13.08
CA ARG A 148 -12.11 -2.90 13.92
C ARG A 148 -13.25 -2.14 13.22
N SER A 149 -14.37 -1.89 13.93
CA SER A 149 -15.46 -1.10 13.37
C SER A 149 -15.14 0.38 13.46
N LEU A 150 -15.27 1.08 12.35
CA LEU A 150 -15.22 2.55 12.30
C LEU A 150 -16.63 3.15 12.41
N LYS A 151 -17.63 2.43 11.87
CA LYS A 151 -19.08 2.65 12.01
C LYS A 151 -19.73 1.27 12.07
N PRO A 152 -21.01 1.14 12.43
CA PRO A 152 -21.66 -0.16 12.60
C PRO A 152 -21.44 -1.14 11.45
N GLU A 153 -21.34 -0.65 10.22
CA GLU A 153 -21.21 -1.49 9.01
C GLU A 153 -19.87 -1.34 8.28
N ILE A 154 -19.02 -0.38 8.67
CA ILE A 154 -17.73 -0.13 8.04
C ILE A 154 -16.63 -0.70 8.92
N VAL A 155 -15.88 -1.66 8.39
CA VAL A 155 -14.80 -2.33 9.12
C VAL A 155 -13.44 -2.04 8.48
N CYS A 156 -12.41 -1.94 9.32
CA CYS A 156 -11.04 -1.80 8.86
C CYS A 156 -10.10 -2.77 9.60
N TRP A 157 -8.93 -2.96 9.03
CA TRP A 157 -7.81 -3.65 9.66
C TRP A 157 -6.51 -3.00 9.25
N ASP A 158 -5.59 -2.94 10.20
CA ASP A 158 -4.31 -2.29 9.98
C ASP A 158 -3.34 -3.26 9.31
N PHE A 159 -2.59 -2.79 8.32
CA PHE A 159 -1.50 -3.50 7.67
C PHE A 159 -0.19 -3.22 8.38
N PHE A 160 0.05 -1.95 8.68
CA PHE A 160 1.22 -1.48 9.40
C PHE A 160 0.86 -0.21 10.19
N CYS A 161 1.35 -0.15 11.40
CA CYS A 161 1.16 0.95 12.35
C CYS A 161 2.23 0.85 13.43
N GLU A 162 2.24 1.77 14.38
CA GLU A 162 3.21 1.76 15.50
C GLU A 162 3.23 0.41 16.25
N GLN A 163 2.06 -0.20 16.48
CA GLN A 163 1.95 -1.50 17.17
C GLN A 163 2.55 -2.67 16.38
N THR A 164 2.74 -2.53 15.07
CA THR A 164 3.42 -3.50 14.20
C THR A 164 4.87 -3.10 13.90
N GLY A 165 5.41 -2.11 14.62
CA GLY A 165 6.77 -1.62 14.46
C GLY A 165 6.96 -0.66 13.30
N ALA A 166 5.89 -0.21 12.64
CA ALA A 166 6.00 0.76 11.56
C ALA A 166 6.34 2.15 12.13
N VAL A 167 7.29 2.81 11.48
CA VAL A 167 7.77 4.14 11.84
C VAL A 167 7.48 5.12 10.72
N GLY A 168 6.85 6.25 11.05
CA GLY A 168 6.58 7.35 10.12
C GLY A 168 5.43 7.11 9.14
N ILE A 169 4.85 5.91 9.10
CA ILE A 169 3.66 5.59 8.29
C ILE A 169 2.68 4.69 9.05
N GLN A 170 1.42 4.83 8.70
CA GLN A 170 0.37 3.88 9.05
C GLN A 170 -0.52 3.62 7.84
N GLY A 171 -1.04 2.42 7.74
CA GLY A 171 -1.94 2.06 6.65
C GLY A 171 -2.69 0.78 6.91
N GLY A 172 -3.80 0.61 6.19
CA GLY A 172 -4.65 -0.57 6.30
C GLY A 172 -5.79 -0.54 5.30
N ASN A 173 -6.54 -1.63 5.27
CA ASN A 173 -7.73 -1.74 4.43
C ASN A 173 -8.99 -1.31 5.19
N THR A 174 -9.94 -0.74 4.46
CA THR A 174 -11.28 -0.45 4.95
C THR A 174 -12.29 -1.02 3.97
N ALA A 175 -13.18 -1.88 4.47
CA ALA A 175 -14.30 -2.43 3.73
C ALA A 175 -15.54 -1.55 3.97
N ILE A 176 -16.11 -1.02 2.89
CA ILE A 176 -17.24 -0.10 2.89
C ILE A 176 -18.42 -0.80 2.19
N PRO A 177 -19.49 -1.15 2.91
CA PRO A 177 -20.63 -1.83 2.31
C PRO A 177 -21.40 -0.93 1.33
N PRO A 178 -22.33 -1.51 0.53
CA PRO A 178 -23.17 -0.78 -0.41
C PRO A 178 -23.83 0.45 0.21
N ALA A 179 -23.87 1.55 -0.53
CA ALA A 179 -24.46 2.83 -0.17
C ALA A 179 -23.91 3.50 1.11
N ALA A 180 -22.89 2.90 1.76
CA ALA A 180 -22.29 3.48 2.96
C ALA A 180 -21.27 4.60 2.60
N THR A 181 -21.10 5.50 3.56
CA THR A 181 -20.15 6.61 3.46
C THR A 181 -19.26 6.65 4.68
N LEU A 182 -17.94 6.61 4.44
CA LEU A 182 -16.90 6.78 5.44
C LEU A 182 -16.44 8.24 5.47
N PRO A 183 -16.71 9.01 6.52
CA PRO A 183 -16.09 10.31 6.73
C PRO A 183 -14.67 10.13 7.22
N CYS A 184 -13.76 10.88 6.64
CA CYS A 184 -12.35 10.91 6.98
C CYS A 184 -11.98 12.33 7.43
N PRO A 185 -11.70 12.55 8.73
CA PRO A 185 -11.31 13.86 9.23
C PRO A 185 -9.96 14.27 8.64
N ALA A 186 -9.69 15.57 8.64
CA ALA A 186 -8.41 16.10 8.23
C ALA A 186 -7.28 15.54 9.12
N LEU A 187 -6.20 15.15 8.48
CA LEU A 187 -4.96 14.74 9.17
C LEU A 187 -3.95 15.88 9.11
N ALA A 188 -3.04 15.92 10.08
CA ALA A 188 -1.90 16.85 10.08
C ALA A 188 -0.87 16.50 9.00
N THR A 189 -0.90 15.27 8.51
CA THR A 189 0.03 14.68 7.54
C THR A 189 -0.67 14.33 6.23
N ASP A 190 0.10 14.11 5.18
CA ASP A 190 -0.40 13.65 3.89
C ASP A 190 -0.92 12.22 3.95
N SER A 191 -1.89 11.93 3.09
CA SER A 191 -2.46 10.61 2.94
C SER A 191 -2.71 10.23 1.47
N CYS A 192 -2.87 8.94 1.25
CA CYS A 192 -3.23 8.38 -0.05
C CYS A 192 -4.31 7.32 0.15
N ILE A 193 -5.28 7.31 -0.76
CA ILE A 193 -6.33 6.29 -0.86
C ILE A 193 -6.14 5.56 -2.16
N ALA A 194 -6.12 4.23 -2.13
CA ALA A 194 -6.15 3.37 -3.31
C ALA A 194 -7.35 2.41 -3.25
N VAL A 195 -8.08 2.27 -4.33
CA VAL A 195 -9.17 1.30 -4.43
C VAL A 195 -8.58 -0.07 -4.75
N SER A 196 -8.72 -1.04 -3.84
CA SER A 196 -8.28 -2.42 -4.09
C SER A 196 -9.36 -3.25 -4.79
N SER A 197 -10.64 -2.99 -4.51
CA SER A 197 -11.76 -3.60 -5.22
C SER A 197 -13.01 -2.73 -5.16
N GLY A 198 -13.84 -2.79 -6.19
CA GLY A 198 -15.09 -2.02 -6.28
C GLY A 198 -14.92 -0.63 -6.90
N ASN A 199 -15.83 0.28 -6.57
CA ASN A 199 -15.85 1.65 -7.06
C ASN A 199 -16.11 2.61 -5.90
N ALA A 200 -15.41 3.73 -5.87
CA ALA A 200 -15.57 4.75 -4.85
C ALA A 200 -15.92 6.10 -5.47
N VAL A 201 -16.70 6.90 -4.76
CA VAL A 201 -16.79 8.34 -4.97
C VAL A 201 -16.14 9.00 -3.77
N VAL A 202 -15.02 9.68 -3.99
CA VAL A 202 -14.32 10.44 -2.95
C VAL A 202 -14.68 11.91 -3.12
N THR A 203 -15.18 12.53 -2.04
CA THR A 203 -15.50 13.95 -2.02
C THR A 203 -14.54 14.69 -1.10
N ILE A 204 -13.81 15.66 -1.64
CA ILE A 204 -12.92 16.57 -0.90
C ILE A 204 -13.50 17.98 -1.08
N GLN A 205 -13.91 18.62 0.01
CA GLN A 205 -14.68 19.87 -0.06
C GLN A 205 -15.90 19.70 -1.00
N ASP A 206 -15.96 20.43 -2.12
CA ASP A 206 -17.04 20.38 -3.11
C ASP A 206 -16.65 19.57 -4.37
N GLN A 207 -15.43 19.04 -4.42
CA GLN A 207 -14.91 18.29 -5.57
C GLN A 207 -15.15 16.80 -5.40
N GLN A 208 -15.67 16.15 -6.45
CA GLN A 208 -15.90 14.72 -6.46
C GLN A 208 -14.93 14.02 -7.43
N TYR A 209 -14.40 12.88 -6.97
CA TYR A 209 -13.51 12.00 -7.71
C TYR A 209 -14.12 10.61 -7.77
N GLU A 210 -14.39 10.11 -8.97
CA GLU A 210 -14.80 8.74 -9.19
C GLU A 210 -13.55 7.86 -9.34
N LEU A 211 -13.40 6.85 -8.50
CA LEU A 211 -12.31 5.90 -8.50
C LEU A 211 -12.84 4.50 -8.80
N THR A 212 -12.10 3.77 -9.62
CA THR A 212 -12.30 2.35 -9.90
C THR A 212 -11.15 1.55 -9.29
N ALA A 213 -11.21 0.21 -9.36
CA ALA A 213 -10.13 -0.65 -8.86
C ALA A 213 -8.76 -0.23 -9.43
N PHE A 214 -7.79 -0.10 -8.52
CA PHE A 214 -6.39 0.32 -8.74
C PHE A 214 -6.18 1.81 -9.01
N ASP A 215 -7.25 2.63 -9.06
CA ASP A 215 -7.11 4.09 -8.98
C ASP A 215 -6.68 4.49 -7.57
N ALA A 216 -5.95 5.60 -7.48
CA ALA A 216 -5.57 6.19 -6.22
C ALA A 216 -5.74 7.71 -6.20
N LEU A 217 -5.98 8.26 -5.02
CA LEU A 217 -6.13 9.69 -4.79
C LEU A 217 -5.17 10.13 -3.67
N PHE A 218 -4.28 11.05 -3.99
CA PHE A 218 -3.50 11.79 -2.99
C PHE A 218 -4.38 12.82 -2.30
N VAL A 219 -4.31 12.86 -0.97
CA VAL A 219 -5.03 13.82 -0.13
C VAL A 219 -4.00 14.57 0.72
N PRO A 220 -3.83 15.88 0.50
CA PRO A 220 -2.88 16.67 1.25
C PRO A 220 -3.30 16.86 2.72
N SER A 221 -2.32 17.14 3.58
CA SER A 221 -2.55 17.47 4.99
C SER A 221 -3.56 18.62 5.14
N GLY A 222 -4.40 18.56 6.16
CA GLY A 222 -5.45 19.55 6.43
C GLY A 222 -6.74 19.37 5.63
N ALA A 223 -6.78 18.48 4.64
CA ALA A 223 -8.00 18.19 3.89
C ALA A 223 -8.82 17.07 4.56
N SER A 224 -10.10 17.34 4.83
CA SER A 224 -11.08 16.31 5.18
C SER A 224 -11.77 15.81 3.92
N TYR A 225 -12.17 14.53 3.94
CA TYR A 225 -12.83 13.93 2.78
C TYR A 225 -13.85 12.87 3.20
N GLN A 226 -14.62 12.40 2.24
CA GLN A 226 -15.56 11.30 2.42
C GLN A 226 -15.35 10.27 1.31
N VAL A 227 -15.46 8.99 1.66
CA VAL A 227 -15.45 7.88 0.70
C VAL A 227 -16.83 7.24 0.69
N HIS A 228 -17.52 7.34 -0.43
CA HIS A 228 -18.83 6.74 -0.65
C HIS A 228 -18.72 5.53 -1.55
N ASN A 229 -19.40 4.44 -1.20
CA ASN A 229 -19.60 3.28 -2.07
C ASN A 229 -20.90 3.45 -2.87
N PRO A 230 -20.84 3.78 -4.17
CA PRO A 230 -22.03 4.03 -4.98
C PRO A 230 -22.66 2.76 -5.57
N ARG A 231 -22.11 1.57 -5.28
CA ARG A 231 -22.51 0.31 -5.89
C ARG A 231 -23.18 -0.63 -4.91
N ASP A 232 -23.81 -1.69 -5.44
CA ASP A 232 -24.48 -2.75 -4.66
C ASP A 232 -23.50 -3.86 -4.19
N SER A 233 -22.21 -3.74 -4.51
CA SER A 233 -21.14 -4.63 -4.07
C SER A 233 -20.26 -3.94 -3.04
N ALA A 234 -19.50 -4.71 -2.25
CA ALA A 234 -18.55 -4.16 -1.31
C ALA A 234 -17.43 -3.37 -2.03
N LEU A 235 -16.95 -2.34 -1.36
CA LEU A 235 -15.79 -1.53 -1.76
C LEU A 235 -14.69 -1.74 -0.74
N ASP A 236 -13.49 -2.10 -1.20
CA ASP A 236 -12.28 -2.13 -0.39
C ASP A 236 -11.33 -1.01 -0.79
N VAL A 237 -10.89 -0.22 0.19
CA VAL A 237 -9.91 0.84 -0.01
C VAL A 237 -8.73 0.67 0.94
N ILE A 238 -7.52 0.80 0.40
CA ILE A 238 -6.30 0.91 1.19
C ILE A 238 -6.07 2.39 1.45
N ARG A 239 -5.88 2.74 2.72
CA ARG A 239 -5.55 4.11 3.13
C ARG A 239 -4.21 4.09 3.84
N VAL A 240 -3.33 4.98 3.41
CA VAL A 240 -2.01 5.17 4.02
C VAL A 240 -1.83 6.64 4.35
N SER A 241 -1.25 6.94 5.50
CA SER A 241 -0.85 8.29 5.87
C SER A 241 0.57 8.30 6.45
N ALA A 242 1.26 9.41 6.26
CA ALA A 242 2.44 9.68 7.07
C ALA A 242 2.03 9.86 8.54
N CYS A 243 2.96 9.59 9.47
CA CYS A 243 2.82 9.82 10.90
C CYS A 243 3.96 10.72 11.39
N GLU A 244 3.71 11.49 12.47
CA GLU A 244 4.75 12.26 13.18
C GLU A 244 5.64 11.34 14.04
#